data_aa890436bf649f01a83580936f9ed6bf
#
_entry.id   aa890436bf649f01a83580936f9ed6bf
#
_cell.length_a   1.000
_cell.length_b   1.000
_cell.length_c   1.000
_cell.angle_alpha   90.00
_cell.angle_beta   90.00
_cell.angle_gamma   90.00
#
_symmetry.space_group_name_H-M   'P 1'
#
loop_
_entity.id
_entity.type
_entity.pdbx_description
1 polymer ?
#
loop_
_entity_poly.entity_id
_entity_poly.type
_entity_poly.pdbx_seq_one_letter_code
_entity_poly.pdbx_strand_id
1 'polypeptide(L)'
;IRKNLNEQIGNFSTGTIDMDVISKLNIYQNLEDCLDSETLDACVIAVHTNLHYDLTVSALNAGLNVFLEKPFSLSIKECREMTELASQKGLILMIGHVVRFMPAYLSLKNWIESGKYGTLKFLSLYRFSGTPAWGQWKEKQLDFGSSGGALFDLVIHDIDYAQWVLGRPDNITAQLLPGRLSNHDYINATWKYMPGLTVKIEGGNIFHTAFPFQAGFTARFENATISYASNTPDSIKICTGLEIAEEPAGDANEGFSHEINYFASCLKGKTFPSLCTPESAMRSIELCNLHLIPG
;
A
#
# COMPACT_ATOMS: atom_id res chain seq x y z
N ILE A 1 4.73 18.67 -17.63
CA ILE A 1 4.01 18.11 -16.46
C ILE A 1 2.52 18.42 -16.57
N ARG A 2 2.09 19.67 -16.80
CA ARG A 2 0.66 20.06 -16.83
C ARG A 2 -0.17 19.45 -17.97
N LYS A 3 0.43 18.96 -19.05
CA LYS A 3 -0.28 18.44 -20.23
C LYS A 3 -0.89 17.03 -20.07
N ASN A 4 -0.41 16.24 -19.10
CA ASN A 4 -0.77 14.82 -18.94
C ASN A 4 -1.59 14.53 -17.68
N LEU A 5 -2.03 15.55 -16.94
CA LEU A 5 -2.75 15.38 -15.66
C LEU A 5 -4.16 14.78 -15.82
N ASN A 6 -4.70 14.80 -17.03
CA ASN A 6 -6.02 14.23 -17.35
C ASN A 6 -5.96 12.78 -17.87
N GLU A 7 -4.76 12.21 -18.07
CA GLU A 7 -4.63 10.80 -18.43
C GLU A 7 -4.77 9.96 -17.16
N GLN A 8 -5.67 8.99 -17.21
CA GLN A 8 -5.81 8.02 -16.10
C GLN A 8 -4.50 7.24 -15.96
N ILE A 9 -3.82 7.43 -14.84
CA ILE A 9 -2.56 6.79 -14.53
C ILE A 9 -2.80 5.85 -13.35
N GLY A 10 -2.90 4.54 -13.62
CA GLY A 10 -3.03 3.53 -12.58
C GLY A 10 -4.40 2.84 -12.50
N ASN A 11 -4.59 2.09 -11.42
CA ASN A 11 -5.73 1.20 -11.21
C ASN A 11 -6.94 1.90 -10.55
N PHE A 12 -6.78 3.14 -10.10
CA PHE A 12 -7.81 3.93 -9.41
C PHE A 12 -8.13 5.21 -10.18
N SER A 13 -9.34 5.71 -10.03
CA SER A 13 -9.73 7.01 -10.58
C SER A 13 -9.05 8.13 -9.78
N THR A 14 -8.45 9.08 -10.48
CA THR A 14 -7.85 10.27 -9.84
C THR A 14 -8.88 11.33 -9.45
N GLY A 15 -10.18 11.08 -9.71
CA GLY A 15 -11.22 12.10 -9.53
C GLY A 15 -11.11 13.25 -10.53
N THR A 16 -11.85 14.33 -10.27
CA THR A 16 -11.77 15.55 -11.09
C THR A 16 -10.63 16.42 -10.57
N ILE A 17 -9.63 16.65 -11.42
CA ILE A 17 -8.51 17.54 -11.09
C ILE A 17 -8.97 18.98 -11.28
N ASP A 18 -8.88 19.79 -10.22
CA ASP A 18 -9.14 21.22 -10.29
C ASP A 18 -7.95 21.93 -10.97
N MET A 19 -8.10 22.22 -12.26
CA MET A 19 -7.09 22.88 -13.06
C MET A 19 -6.80 24.31 -12.59
N ASP A 20 -7.74 24.98 -11.94
CA ASP A 20 -7.52 26.32 -11.40
C ASP A 20 -6.59 26.29 -10.20
N VAL A 21 -6.69 25.26 -9.36
CA VAL A 21 -5.73 25.01 -8.27
C VAL A 21 -4.36 24.69 -8.83
N ILE A 22 -4.27 23.73 -9.75
CA ILE A 22 -2.99 23.31 -10.36
C ILE A 22 -2.28 24.49 -11.07
N SER A 23 -3.04 25.41 -11.70
CA SER A 23 -2.45 26.54 -12.40
C SER A 23 -1.70 27.51 -11.49
N LYS A 24 -2.05 27.54 -10.21
CA LYS A 24 -1.47 28.44 -9.20
C LYS A 24 -0.26 27.85 -8.48
N LEU A 25 0.01 26.56 -8.66
CA LEU A 25 1.15 25.90 -8.02
C LEU A 25 2.46 26.28 -8.72
N ASN A 26 3.48 26.58 -7.92
CA ASN A 26 4.85 26.71 -8.41
C ASN A 26 5.39 25.32 -8.81
N ILE A 27 6.20 25.27 -9.85
CA ILE A 27 6.81 24.03 -10.37
C ILE A 27 8.31 24.24 -10.39
N TYR A 28 9.02 23.33 -9.72
CA TYR A 28 10.47 23.31 -9.61
C TYR A 28 11.06 22.12 -10.34
N GLN A 29 12.32 22.20 -10.77
CA GLN A 29 13.02 21.13 -11.47
C GLN A 29 13.59 20.09 -10.51
N ASN A 30 13.95 20.53 -9.31
CA ASN A 30 14.53 19.72 -8.25
C ASN A 30 14.06 20.22 -6.87
N LEU A 31 14.40 19.47 -5.83
CA LEU A 31 14.02 19.79 -4.45
C LEU A 31 14.77 21.05 -3.94
N GLU A 32 16.02 21.22 -4.29
CA GLU A 32 16.86 22.34 -3.86
C GLU A 32 16.27 23.68 -4.29
N ASP A 33 15.90 23.84 -5.57
CA ASP A 33 15.26 25.04 -6.10
C ASP A 33 13.95 25.36 -5.38
N CYS A 34 13.21 24.32 -5.00
CA CYS A 34 11.97 24.45 -4.25
C CYS A 34 12.24 24.96 -2.82
N LEU A 35 13.23 24.40 -2.12
CA LEU A 35 13.58 24.77 -0.76
C LEU A 35 14.18 26.18 -0.67
N ASP A 36 14.89 26.62 -1.70
CA ASP A 36 15.45 27.98 -1.77
C ASP A 36 14.36 29.04 -2.00
N SER A 37 13.21 28.63 -2.54
CA SER A 37 12.13 29.54 -2.94
C SER A 37 10.91 29.50 -2.02
N GLU A 38 10.71 28.41 -1.27
CA GLU A 38 9.49 28.19 -0.48
C GLU A 38 9.83 27.85 0.97
N THR A 39 8.93 28.24 1.86
CA THR A 39 8.95 27.76 3.26
C THR A 39 7.97 26.63 3.40
N LEU A 40 8.45 25.43 3.67
CA LEU A 40 7.65 24.20 3.70
C LEU A 40 7.70 23.54 5.09
N ASP A 41 6.58 23.01 5.54
CA ASP A 41 6.49 22.19 6.78
C ASP A 41 6.66 20.71 6.49
N ALA A 42 6.33 20.27 5.27
CA ALA A 42 6.34 18.87 4.88
C ALA A 42 6.40 18.71 3.36
N CYS A 43 6.75 17.51 2.91
CA CYS A 43 6.65 17.10 1.52
C CYS A 43 6.01 15.73 1.36
N VAL A 44 5.45 15.49 0.17
CA VAL A 44 4.96 14.18 -0.29
C VAL A 44 5.93 13.68 -1.35
N ILE A 45 6.50 12.49 -1.14
CA ILE A 45 7.42 11.83 -2.07
C ILE A 45 6.67 10.68 -2.76
N ALA A 46 6.31 10.89 -4.03
CA ALA A 46 5.56 9.95 -4.87
C ALA A 46 6.30 9.78 -6.20
N VAL A 47 7.43 9.10 -6.15
CA VAL A 47 8.35 8.89 -7.26
C VAL A 47 8.64 7.39 -7.45
N HIS A 48 9.52 7.00 -8.37
CA HIS A 48 9.98 5.62 -8.47
C HIS A 48 10.77 5.20 -7.22
N THR A 49 10.61 3.96 -6.80
CA THR A 49 11.14 3.39 -5.54
C THR A 49 12.64 3.61 -5.35
N ASN A 50 13.43 3.53 -6.43
CA ASN A 50 14.88 3.74 -6.38
C ASN A 50 15.30 5.17 -6.02
N LEU A 51 14.37 6.14 -6.00
CA LEU A 51 14.61 7.52 -5.61
C LEU A 51 14.11 7.82 -4.19
N HIS A 52 13.41 6.89 -3.55
CA HIS A 52 12.80 7.08 -2.23
C HIS A 52 13.83 7.45 -1.17
N TYR A 53 14.94 6.71 -1.11
CA TYR A 53 15.97 6.91 -0.10
C TYR A 53 16.62 8.30 -0.19
N ASP A 54 17.16 8.63 -1.34
CA ASP A 54 17.91 9.88 -1.52
C ASP A 54 17.01 11.11 -1.28
N LEU A 55 15.80 11.11 -1.83
CA LEU A 55 14.88 12.24 -1.66
C LEU A 55 14.36 12.35 -0.23
N THR A 56 14.10 11.22 0.45
CA THR A 56 13.66 11.23 1.85
C THR A 56 14.77 11.75 2.75
N VAL A 57 16.02 11.30 2.57
CA VAL A 57 17.16 11.78 3.32
C VAL A 57 17.39 13.27 3.09
N SER A 58 17.29 13.74 1.85
CA SER A 58 17.41 15.17 1.51
C SER A 58 16.32 16.00 2.18
N ALA A 59 15.06 15.58 2.10
CA ALA A 59 13.92 16.27 2.72
C ALA A 59 14.03 16.32 4.25
N LEU A 60 14.38 15.20 4.90
CA LEU A 60 14.58 15.14 6.34
C LEU A 60 15.77 16.03 6.77
N ASN A 61 16.84 16.07 5.97
CA ASN A 61 17.99 16.95 6.25
C ASN A 61 17.64 18.43 6.14
N ALA A 62 16.72 18.78 5.24
CA ALA A 62 16.15 20.11 5.12
C ALA A 62 15.15 20.48 6.23
N GLY A 63 14.84 19.55 7.15
CA GLY A 63 13.92 19.79 8.26
C GLY A 63 12.45 19.57 7.91
N LEU A 64 12.14 18.91 6.79
CA LEU A 64 10.77 18.63 6.38
C LEU A 64 10.24 17.35 7.00
N ASN A 65 8.97 17.37 7.40
CA ASN A 65 8.21 16.14 7.64
C ASN A 65 7.91 15.46 6.29
N VAL A 66 7.87 14.14 6.26
CA VAL A 66 7.77 13.39 5.00
C VAL A 66 6.60 12.41 5.02
N PHE A 67 5.74 12.51 4.00
CA PHE A 67 4.90 11.40 3.56
C PHE A 67 5.59 10.75 2.38
N LEU A 68 5.95 9.48 2.51
CA LEU A 68 6.62 8.70 1.48
C LEU A 68 5.70 7.61 0.95
N GLU A 69 5.49 7.56 -0.36
CA GLU A 69 4.77 6.45 -0.99
C GLU A 69 5.43 5.10 -0.77
N LYS A 70 4.59 4.05 -0.79
CA LYS A 70 5.07 2.65 -0.77
C LYS A 70 5.79 2.29 -2.10
N PRO A 71 6.65 1.27 -2.10
CA PRO A 71 7.24 0.60 -0.94
C PRO A 71 8.21 1.53 -0.21
N PHE A 72 8.38 1.37 1.08
CA PHE A 72 9.29 2.23 1.87
C PHE A 72 10.68 2.31 1.22
N SER A 73 11.31 1.18 1.00
CA SER A 73 12.48 0.92 0.16
C SER A 73 12.55 -0.59 -0.13
N LEU A 74 13.38 -1.02 -1.06
CA LEU A 74 13.69 -2.45 -1.24
C LEU A 74 14.77 -2.93 -0.27
N SER A 75 15.46 -2.02 0.41
CA SER A 75 16.55 -2.27 1.35
C SER A 75 16.13 -2.00 2.79
N ILE A 76 16.18 -3.03 3.63
CA ILE A 76 15.95 -2.88 5.09
C ILE A 76 16.95 -1.90 5.72
N LYS A 77 18.18 -1.85 5.22
CA LYS A 77 19.18 -0.91 5.69
C LYS A 77 18.73 0.54 5.44
N GLU A 78 18.29 0.85 4.24
CA GLU A 78 17.77 2.18 3.89
C GLU A 78 16.52 2.54 4.70
N CYS A 79 15.59 1.60 4.88
CA CYS A 79 14.41 1.81 5.74
C CYS A 79 14.82 2.22 7.16
N ARG A 80 15.82 1.52 7.73
CA ARG A 80 16.34 1.81 9.07
C ARG A 80 17.00 3.17 9.14
N GLU A 81 17.87 3.50 8.19
CA GLU A 81 18.59 4.78 8.13
C GLU A 81 17.62 5.96 8.05
N MET A 82 16.60 5.88 7.20
CA MET A 82 15.54 6.91 7.09
C MET A 82 14.73 7.04 8.40
N THR A 83 14.40 5.89 9.02
CA THR A 83 13.67 5.87 10.30
C THR A 83 14.48 6.54 11.41
N GLU A 84 15.75 6.17 11.54
CA GLU A 84 16.67 6.73 12.54
C GLU A 84 16.89 8.23 12.33
N LEU A 85 17.07 8.66 11.07
CA LEU A 85 17.24 10.08 10.73
C LEU A 85 16.01 10.91 11.10
N ALA A 86 14.80 10.43 10.75
CA ALA A 86 13.56 11.10 11.11
C ALA A 86 13.41 11.22 12.63
N SER A 87 13.70 10.14 13.37
CA SER A 87 13.66 10.12 14.84
C SER A 87 14.67 11.08 15.45
N GLN A 88 15.91 11.08 14.98
CA GLN A 88 16.98 11.99 15.49
C GLN A 88 16.64 13.46 15.29
N LYS A 89 15.94 13.80 14.22
CA LYS A 89 15.51 15.16 13.91
C LYS A 89 14.16 15.55 14.54
N GLY A 90 13.46 14.60 15.15
CA GLY A 90 12.11 14.82 15.69
C GLY A 90 11.07 15.12 14.60
N LEU A 91 11.27 14.60 13.38
CA LEU A 91 10.42 14.79 12.22
C LEU A 91 9.49 13.60 12.01
N ILE A 92 8.31 13.88 11.46
CA ILE A 92 7.36 12.85 11.05
C ILE A 92 7.83 12.24 9.73
N LEU A 93 7.97 10.92 9.70
CA LEU A 93 8.06 10.09 8.50
C LEU A 93 6.89 9.11 8.53
N MET A 94 6.01 9.18 7.53
CA MET A 94 4.88 8.29 7.37
C MET A 94 4.93 7.62 6.00
N ILE A 95 4.66 6.32 5.95
CA ILE A 95 4.71 5.54 4.70
C ILE A 95 3.30 5.29 4.18
N GLY A 96 3.06 5.56 2.89
CA GLY A 96 1.74 5.51 2.23
C GLY A 96 1.21 4.09 2.03
N HIS A 97 0.70 3.45 3.08
CA HIS A 97 0.01 2.16 3.01
C HIS A 97 -1.51 2.36 2.95
N VAL A 98 -1.99 2.83 1.82
CA VAL A 98 -3.37 3.28 1.59
C VAL A 98 -4.46 2.25 1.97
N VAL A 99 -4.20 0.95 1.84
CA VAL A 99 -5.17 -0.11 2.18
C VAL A 99 -5.58 -0.06 3.65
N ARG A 100 -4.73 0.45 4.54
CA ARG A 100 -5.06 0.66 5.96
C ARG A 100 -6.13 1.72 6.19
N PHE A 101 -6.43 2.53 5.17
CA PHE A 101 -7.44 3.61 5.19
C PHE A 101 -8.66 3.33 4.32
N MET A 102 -8.67 2.22 3.57
CA MET A 102 -9.80 1.83 2.74
C MET A 102 -10.97 1.31 3.58
N PRO A 103 -12.20 1.82 3.40
CA PRO A 103 -13.33 1.52 4.29
C PRO A 103 -13.63 0.02 4.45
N ALA A 104 -13.64 -0.76 3.37
CA ALA A 104 -13.90 -2.19 3.44
C ALA A 104 -12.85 -2.96 4.27
N TYR A 105 -11.59 -2.59 4.16
CA TYR A 105 -10.49 -3.19 4.93
C TYR A 105 -10.49 -2.74 6.39
N LEU A 106 -10.88 -1.49 6.67
CA LEU A 106 -11.10 -1.01 8.04
C LEU A 106 -12.26 -1.77 8.70
N SER A 107 -13.35 -2.03 7.98
CA SER A 107 -14.46 -2.85 8.48
C SER A 107 -13.99 -4.26 8.86
N LEU A 108 -13.22 -4.92 7.98
CA LEU A 108 -12.66 -6.24 8.28
C LEU A 108 -11.78 -6.21 9.55
N LYS A 109 -10.88 -5.21 9.67
CA LYS A 109 -10.05 -5.04 10.86
C LYS A 109 -10.90 -4.90 12.13
N ASN A 110 -11.92 -4.04 12.09
CA ASN A 110 -12.81 -3.82 13.23
C ASN A 110 -13.56 -5.11 13.65
N TRP A 111 -13.98 -5.94 12.70
CA TRP A 111 -14.62 -7.21 13.02
C TRP A 111 -13.65 -8.23 13.63
N ILE A 112 -12.39 -8.23 13.18
CA ILE A 112 -11.35 -9.07 13.77
C ILE A 112 -11.07 -8.63 15.23
N GLU A 113 -10.86 -7.33 15.45
CA GLU A 113 -10.50 -6.79 16.77
C GLU A 113 -11.66 -6.85 17.78
N SER A 114 -12.89 -6.59 17.33
CA SER A 114 -14.07 -6.65 18.20
C SER A 114 -14.53 -8.07 18.52
N GLY A 115 -14.10 -9.08 17.74
CA GLY A 115 -14.58 -10.44 17.87
C GLY A 115 -16.06 -10.61 17.50
N LYS A 116 -16.69 -9.67 16.76
CA LYS A 116 -18.13 -9.65 16.42
C LYS A 116 -18.62 -10.99 15.87
N TYR A 117 -17.79 -11.69 15.09
CA TYR A 117 -18.12 -12.96 14.46
C TYR A 117 -17.32 -14.16 15.02
N GLY A 118 -16.74 -14.01 16.22
CA GLY A 118 -15.86 -15.00 16.82
C GLY A 118 -14.45 -14.95 16.25
N THR A 119 -13.66 -16.00 16.52
CA THR A 119 -12.26 -16.07 16.10
C THR A 119 -12.12 -16.19 14.58
N LEU A 120 -11.22 -15.43 14.00
CA LEU A 120 -10.82 -15.60 12.58
C LEU A 120 -10.09 -16.94 12.40
N LYS A 121 -10.51 -17.76 11.44
CA LYS A 121 -9.95 -19.09 11.14
C LYS A 121 -9.21 -19.13 9.80
N PHE A 122 -9.62 -18.28 8.87
CA PHE A 122 -9.02 -18.22 7.54
C PHE A 122 -9.21 -16.82 6.97
N LEU A 123 -8.16 -16.31 6.32
CA LEU A 123 -8.19 -15.07 5.55
C LEU A 123 -7.55 -15.32 4.19
N SER A 124 -8.22 -14.94 3.12
CA SER A 124 -7.64 -14.86 1.78
C SER A 124 -7.65 -13.42 1.33
N LEU A 125 -6.50 -12.93 0.92
CA LEU A 125 -6.29 -11.61 0.32
C LEU A 125 -5.80 -11.82 -1.11
N TYR A 126 -6.34 -11.07 -2.06
CA TYR A 126 -5.91 -11.19 -3.45
C TYR A 126 -5.85 -9.83 -4.14
N ARG A 127 -4.90 -9.72 -5.10
CA ARG A 127 -4.70 -8.51 -5.89
C ARG A 127 -4.12 -8.85 -7.26
N PHE A 128 -4.96 -8.76 -8.29
CA PHE A 128 -4.62 -9.12 -9.66
C PHE A 128 -4.65 -7.89 -10.55
N SER A 129 -3.67 -7.78 -11.43
CA SER A 129 -3.59 -6.73 -12.42
C SER A 129 -3.06 -7.27 -13.75
N GLY A 130 -3.48 -6.66 -14.83
CA GLY A 130 -2.80 -6.84 -16.12
C GLY A 130 -1.38 -6.28 -16.07
N THR A 131 -0.54 -6.73 -17.01
CA THR A 131 0.80 -6.14 -17.20
C THR A 131 0.68 -4.63 -17.38
N PRO A 132 1.38 -3.81 -16.55
CA PRO A 132 1.30 -2.36 -16.62
C PRO A 132 1.67 -1.80 -17.99
N ALA A 133 0.80 -0.96 -18.54
CA ALA A 133 1.02 -0.30 -19.84
C ALA A 133 0.56 1.17 -19.81
N TRP A 134 0.52 1.79 -18.64
CA TRP A 134 0.16 3.19 -18.43
C TRP A 134 1.38 4.06 -18.17
N GLY A 135 1.28 5.34 -18.47
CA GLY A 135 2.36 6.31 -18.24
C GLY A 135 3.69 5.86 -18.86
N GLN A 136 4.76 5.99 -18.11
CA GLN A 136 6.09 5.59 -18.54
C GLN A 136 6.28 4.07 -18.67
N TRP A 137 5.42 3.25 -18.04
CA TRP A 137 5.48 1.80 -18.14
C TRP A 137 5.21 1.25 -19.54
N LYS A 138 4.58 2.03 -20.44
CA LYS A 138 4.47 1.68 -21.87
C LYS A 138 5.84 1.46 -22.52
N GLU A 139 6.83 2.26 -22.12
CA GLU A 139 8.17 2.28 -22.73
C GLU A 139 9.23 1.61 -21.85
N LYS A 140 9.01 1.59 -20.53
CA LYS A 140 9.97 1.15 -19.51
C LYS A 140 9.54 -0.14 -18.77
N GLN A 141 8.81 -1.04 -19.42
CA GLN A 141 8.36 -2.28 -18.79
C GLN A 141 9.52 -3.10 -18.20
N LEU A 142 10.71 -3.06 -18.81
CA LEU A 142 11.90 -3.75 -18.33
C LEU A 142 12.45 -3.16 -17.01
N ASP A 143 12.15 -1.89 -16.74
CA ASP A 143 12.60 -1.22 -15.50
C ASP A 143 11.66 -1.51 -14.31
N PHE A 144 10.50 -2.13 -14.54
CA PHE A 144 9.55 -2.47 -13.48
C PHE A 144 10.17 -3.39 -12.42
N GLY A 145 11.07 -4.30 -12.84
CA GLY A 145 11.83 -5.14 -11.92
C GLY A 145 12.70 -4.37 -10.94
N SER A 146 13.17 -3.15 -11.32
CA SER A 146 13.97 -2.28 -10.45
C SER A 146 13.17 -1.65 -9.31
N SER A 147 11.83 -1.62 -9.41
CA SER A 147 10.92 -1.21 -8.33
C SER A 147 10.52 -2.37 -7.41
N GLY A 148 11.11 -3.56 -7.61
CA GLY A 148 10.84 -4.76 -6.82
C GLY A 148 9.76 -5.69 -7.41
N GLY A 149 9.26 -5.41 -8.63
CA GLY A 149 8.25 -6.21 -9.31
C GLY A 149 6.91 -6.23 -8.59
N ALA A 150 6.05 -7.17 -8.98
CA ALA A 150 4.69 -7.27 -8.44
C ALA A 150 4.66 -7.48 -6.92
N LEU A 151 5.67 -8.11 -6.35
CA LEU A 151 5.74 -8.34 -4.90
C LEU A 151 5.77 -7.03 -4.11
N PHE A 152 6.65 -6.10 -4.48
CA PHE A 152 6.85 -4.84 -3.76
C PHE A 152 5.97 -3.69 -4.29
N ASP A 153 5.48 -3.80 -5.52
CA ASP A 153 4.59 -2.77 -6.06
C ASP A 153 3.10 -3.05 -5.79
N LEU A 154 2.68 -4.30 -5.90
CA LEU A 154 1.26 -4.68 -5.87
C LEU A 154 0.91 -5.50 -4.63
N VAL A 155 1.56 -6.65 -4.40
CA VAL A 155 1.17 -7.61 -3.36
C VAL A 155 1.56 -7.15 -1.96
N ILE A 156 2.53 -6.23 -1.85
CA ILE A 156 2.90 -5.58 -0.58
C ILE A 156 1.68 -4.97 0.15
N HIS A 157 0.67 -4.51 -0.56
CA HIS A 157 -0.54 -3.97 0.06
C HIS A 157 -1.26 -5.00 0.93
N ASP A 158 -1.32 -6.25 0.47
CA ASP A 158 -2.00 -7.33 1.17
C ASP A 158 -1.10 -7.95 2.25
N ILE A 159 0.22 -8.00 2.00
CA ILE A 159 1.24 -8.36 3.00
C ILE A 159 1.22 -7.36 4.16
N ASP A 160 1.20 -6.07 3.85
CA ASP A 160 1.15 -5.00 4.82
C ASP A 160 -0.12 -5.04 5.65
N TYR A 161 -1.27 -5.19 4.99
CA TYR A 161 -2.56 -5.29 5.68
C TYR A 161 -2.60 -6.50 6.63
N ALA A 162 -2.20 -7.67 6.16
CA ALA A 162 -2.19 -8.88 6.99
C ALA A 162 -1.25 -8.72 8.19
N GLN A 163 -0.04 -8.16 7.99
CA GLN A 163 0.91 -7.86 9.06
C GLN A 163 0.37 -6.85 10.06
N TRP A 164 -0.30 -5.79 9.57
CA TRP A 164 -0.87 -4.76 10.43
C TRP A 164 -1.97 -5.28 11.34
N VAL A 165 -2.82 -6.18 10.83
CA VAL A 165 -3.98 -6.71 11.57
C VAL A 165 -3.64 -7.92 12.42
N LEU A 166 -2.74 -8.79 11.95
CA LEU A 166 -2.48 -10.10 12.56
C LEU A 166 -1.07 -10.25 13.14
N GLY A 167 -0.18 -9.28 12.85
CA GLY A 167 1.23 -9.37 13.23
C GLY A 167 2.03 -10.32 12.33
N ARG A 168 3.22 -10.71 12.81
CA ARG A 168 4.14 -11.58 12.09
C ARG A 168 3.62 -13.04 12.12
N PRO A 169 3.56 -13.74 10.97
CA PRO A 169 3.22 -15.15 10.94
C PRO A 169 4.34 -16.04 11.51
N ASP A 170 3.97 -17.22 12.02
CA ASP A 170 4.92 -18.21 12.49
C ASP A 170 5.66 -18.94 11.34
N ASN A 171 4.99 -19.08 10.20
CA ASN A 171 5.57 -19.69 9.01
C ASN A 171 5.00 -19.07 7.74
N ILE A 172 5.85 -18.92 6.73
CA ILE A 172 5.53 -18.48 5.37
C ILE A 172 5.98 -19.55 4.37
N THR A 173 5.07 -19.94 3.48
CA THR A 173 5.40 -20.73 2.29
C THR A 173 4.93 -19.93 1.08
N ALA A 174 5.82 -19.67 0.13
CA ALA A 174 5.51 -18.89 -1.06
C ALA A 174 5.96 -19.60 -2.33
N GLN A 175 5.15 -19.45 -3.37
CA GLN A 175 5.48 -19.82 -4.74
C GLN A 175 5.45 -18.54 -5.59
N LEU A 176 6.52 -18.33 -6.33
CA LEU A 176 6.70 -17.21 -7.23
C LEU A 176 6.68 -17.72 -8.67
N LEU A 177 6.01 -16.99 -9.54
CA LEU A 177 6.01 -17.27 -10.97
C LEU A 177 6.64 -16.11 -11.73
N PRO A 178 7.59 -16.40 -12.63
CA PRO A 178 8.16 -15.39 -13.50
C PRO A 178 7.13 -14.93 -14.54
N GLY A 179 7.23 -13.70 -14.95
CA GLY A 179 6.42 -13.12 -16.00
C GLY A 179 7.26 -12.29 -16.97
N ARG A 180 6.64 -11.28 -17.56
CA ARG A 180 7.30 -10.39 -18.54
C ARG A 180 8.20 -9.35 -17.90
N LEU A 181 7.90 -8.97 -16.66
CA LEU A 181 8.48 -7.80 -16.01
C LEU A 181 9.58 -8.18 -15.00
N SER A 182 9.42 -9.35 -14.35
CA SER A 182 10.34 -9.81 -13.33
C SER A 182 10.27 -11.34 -13.14
N ASN A 183 11.15 -11.86 -12.28
CA ASN A 183 11.13 -13.26 -11.87
C ASN A 183 10.01 -13.58 -10.87
N HIS A 184 9.23 -12.58 -10.44
CA HIS A 184 8.15 -12.69 -9.46
C HIS A 184 6.99 -11.74 -9.82
N ASP A 185 6.46 -11.92 -11.04
CA ASP A 185 5.27 -11.19 -11.49
C ASP A 185 3.97 -11.73 -10.89
N TYR A 186 4.03 -12.88 -10.22
CA TYR A 186 2.93 -13.46 -9.48
C TYR A 186 3.42 -14.17 -8.23
N ILE A 187 2.68 -14.01 -7.16
CA ILE A 187 2.94 -14.56 -5.84
C ILE A 187 1.71 -15.32 -5.35
N ASN A 188 1.93 -16.53 -4.85
CA ASN A 188 0.94 -17.32 -4.11
C ASN A 188 1.59 -17.75 -2.79
N ALA A 189 1.14 -17.17 -1.69
CA ALA A 189 1.70 -17.43 -0.37
C ALA A 189 0.67 -17.94 0.60
N THR A 190 1.14 -18.78 1.53
CA THR A 190 0.38 -19.26 2.68
C THR A 190 1.14 -18.90 3.94
N TRP A 191 0.50 -18.13 4.80
CA TRP A 191 0.99 -17.78 6.13
C TRP A 191 0.27 -18.63 7.18
N LYS A 192 1.00 -19.12 8.14
CA LYS A 192 0.47 -19.90 9.27
C LYS A 192 0.67 -19.12 10.57
N TYR A 193 -0.37 -19.09 11.37
CA TYR A 193 -0.37 -18.56 12.73
C TYR A 193 -0.86 -19.64 13.70
N MET A 194 -0.14 -19.85 14.77
CA MET A 194 -0.54 -20.79 15.81
C MET A 194 -1.42 -20.10 16.86
N PRO A 195 -2.51 -20.76 17.34
CA PRO A 195 -3.02 -22.06 16.91
C PRO A 195 -4.10 -21.94 15.80
N GLY A 196 -3.76 -22.32 14.57
CA GLY A 196 -4.76 -22.73 13.58
C GLY A 196 -5.31 -21.68 12.62
N LEU A 197 -4.86 -20.41 12.62
CA LEU A 197 -5.20 -19.44 11.58
C LEU A 197 -4.32 -19.63 10.34
N THR A 198 -4.96 -19.65 9.18
CA THR A 198 -4.27 -19.66 7.89
C THR A 198 -4.62 -18.40 7.10
N VAL A 199 -3.61 -17.72 6.58
CA VAL A 199 -3.78 -16.59 5.66
C VAL A 199 -3.21 -16.96 4.29
N LYS A 200 -3.99 -16.74 3.24
CA LYS A 200 -3.54 -16.81 1.85
C LYS A 200 -3.37 -15.41 1.30
N ILE A 201 -2.25 -15.18 0.64
CA ILE A 201 -1.96 -13.93 -0.06
C ILE A 201 -1.60 -14.30 -1.50
N GLU A 202 -2.35 -13.76 -2.45
CA GLU A 202 -2.22 -14.11 -3.85
C GLU A 202 -2.33 -12.84 -4.70
N GLY A 203 -1.40 -12.67 -5.65
CA GLY A 203 -1.47 -11.51 -6.51
C GLY A 203 -0.34 -11.41 -7.53
N GLY A 204 -0.48 -10.45 -8.44
CA GLY A 204 0.54 -10.16 -9.43
C GLY A 204 0.03 -9.48 -10.69
N ASN A 205 1.00 -9.19 -11.56
CA ASN A 205 0.83 -8.52 -12.85
C ASN A 205 1.01 -9.47 -14.05
N ILE A 206 0.83 -10.77 -13.82
CA ILE A 206 1.08 -11.82 -14.81
C ILE A 206 0.04 -11.84 -15.96
N PHE A 207 -1.10 -11.20 -15.75
CA PHE A 207 -2.23 -11.24 -16.68
C PHE A 207 -2.02 -10.33 -17.89
N HIS A 208 -2.80 -10.55 -18.95
CA HIS A 208 -2.76 -9.67 -20.12
C HIS A 208 -3.11 -8.23 -19.76
N THR A 209 -2.52 -7.27 -20.46
CA THR A 209 -2.67 -5.82 -20.20
C THR A 209 -4.12 -5.36 -20.07
N ALA A 210 -5.05 -5.93 -20.86
CA ALA A 210 -6.47 -5.60 -20.80
C ALA A 210 -7.22 -6.25 -19.63
N PHE A 211 -6.55 -7.09 -18.81
CA PHE A 211 -7.18 -7.69 -17.65
C PHE A 211 -7.46 -6.60 -16.59
N PRO A 212 -8.72 -6.45 -16.13
CA PRO A 212 -9.06 -5.41 -15.20
C PRO A 212 -8.42 -5.67 -13.82
N PHE A 213 -8.06 -4.59 -13.15
CA PHE A 213 -7.62 -4.68 -11.75
C PHE A 213 -8.71 -5.29 -10.87
N GLN A 214 -8.30 -6.22 -10.01
CA GLN A 214 -9.15 -6.88 -9.03
C GLN A 214 -8.41 -7.01 -7.71
N ALA A 215 -9.05 -6.61 -6.63
CA ALA A 215 -8.55 -6.79 -5.27
C ALA A 215 -9.70 -7.14 -4.34
N GLY A 216 -9.40 -7.85 -3.26
CA GLY A 216 -10.43 -8.18 -2.30
C GLY A 216 -9.96 -9.16 -1.23
N PHE A 217 -10.93 -9.57 -0.42
CA PHE A 217 -10.69 -10.55 0.63
C PHE A 217 -11.87 -11.50 0.82
N THR A 218 -11.56 -12.66 1.37
CA THR A 218 -12.53 -13.59 1.98
C THR A 218 -12.02 -13.98 3.36
N ALA A 219 -12.80 -13.69 4.39
CA ALA A 219 -12.49 -13.96 5.79
C ALA A 219 -13.51 -14.94 6.37
N ARG A 220 -13.05 -16.10 6.88
CA ARG A 220 -13.91 -17.04 7.59
C ARG A 220 -13.65 -16.94 9.09
N PHE A 221 -14.66 -16.52 9.80
CA PHE A 221 -14.76 -16.53 11.26
C PHE A 221 -15.47 -17.78 11.78
N GLU A 222 -15.53 -17.97 13.06
CA GLU A 222 -16.32 -19.05 13.67
C GLU A 222 -17.79 -19.00 13.25
N ASN A 223 -18.38 -17.79 13.25
CA ASN A 223 -19.81 -17.59 13.07
C ASN A 223 -20.20 -16.89 11.76
N ALA A 224 -19.24 -16.51 10.93
CA ALA A 224 -19.50 -15.85 9.64
C ALA A 224 -18.43 -16.12 8.60
N THR A 225 -18.80 -15.99 7.33
CA THR A 225 -17.88 -15.81 6.20
C THR A 225 -18.16 -14.46 5.57
N ILE A 226 -17.13 -13.64 5.44
CA ILE A 226 -17.23 -12.26 4.96
C ILE A 226 -16.38 -12.12 3.71
N SER A 227 -16.89 -11.47 2.68
CA SER A 227 -16.15 -11.23 1.45
C SER A 227 -16.38 -9.85 0.86
N TYR A 228 -15.34 -9.31 0.25
CA TYR A 228 -15.34 -8.08 -0.52
C TYR A 228 -14.54 -8.27 -1.81
N ALA A 229 -15.00 -7.66 -2.89
CA ALA A 229 -14.31 -7.67 -4.17
C ALA A 229 -14.43 -6.31 -4.87
N SER A 230 -13.32 -5.77 -5.37
CA SER A 230 -13.28 -4.45 -6.02
C SER A 230 -14.02 -4.38 -7.37
N ASN A 231 -14.33 -5.52 -7.98
CA ASN A 231 -15.15 -5.60 -9.19
C ASN A 231 -16.67 -5.60 -8.90
N THR A 232 -17.06 -5.71 -7.63
CA THR A 232 -18.42 -5.49 -7.11
C THR A 232 -18.32 -4.62 -5.86
N PRO A 233 -17.90 -3.32 -6.00
CA PRO A 233 -17.33 -2.55 -4.91
C PRO A 233 -18.35 -2.04 -3.90
N ASP A 234 -19.65 -2.10 -4.20
CA ASP A 234 -20.68 -1.39 -3.43
C ASP A 234 -20.94 -2.02 -2.06
N SER A 235 -20.70 -3.33 -1.91
CA SER A 235 -21.05 -4.04 -0.68
C SER A 235 -20.03 -5.06 -0.23
N ILE A 236 -20.01 -5.27 1.10
CA ILE A 236 -19.34 -6.39 1.76
C ILE A 236 -20.43 -7.43 2.05
N LYS A 237 -20.25 -8.66 1.57
CA LYS A 237 -21.17 -9.78 1.82
C LYS A 237 -20.81 -10.48 3.13
N ILE A 238 -21.83 -10.70 3.95
CA ILE A 238 -21.70 -11.35 5.26
C ILE A 238 -22.65 -12.55 5.28
N CYS A 239 -22.11 -13.75 5.29
CA CYS A 239 -22.85 -15.01 5.33
C CYS A 239 -22.80 -15.59 6.75
N THR A 240 -23.97 -15.75 7.40
CA THR A 240 -24.12 -16.36 8.73
C THR A 240 -25.16 -17.48 8.66
N GLY A 241 -24.75 -18.72 8.91
CA GLY A 241 -25.67 -19.86 8.77
C GLY A 241 -26.24 -19.96 7.36
N LEU A 242 -27.55 -19.72 7.22
CA LEU A 242 -28.27 -19.72 5.93
C LEU A 242 -28.59 -18.33 5.40
N GLU A 243 -28.18 -17.28 6.11
CA GLU A 243 -28.50 -15.89 5.78
C GLU A 243 -27.33 -15.19 5.10
N ILE A 244 -27.65 -14.30 4.18
CA ILE A 244 -26.69 -13.40 3.53
C ILE A 244 -27.15 -11.97 3.81
N ALA A 245 -26.32 -11.20 4.44
CA ALA A 245 -26.47 -9.75 4.62
C ALA A 245 -25.42 -9.01 3.79
N GLU A 246 -25.70 -7.76 3.46
CA GLU A 246 -24.76 -6.87 2.80
C GLU A 246 -24.61 -5.59 3.62
N GLU A 247 -23.37 -5.15 3.84
CA GLU A 247 -23.03 -3.85 4.42
C GLU A 247 -22.34 -2.99 3.35
N PRO A 248 -22.53 -1.66 3.32
CA PRO A 248 -21.81 -0.79 2.39
C PRO A 248 -20.30 -0.94 2.54
N ALA A 249 -19.59 -1.08 1.42
CA ALA A 249 -18.14 -1.21 1.41
C ALA A 249 -17.40 0.14 1.53
N GLY A 250 -18.09 1.25 1.22
CA GLY A 250 -17.48 2.57 1.07
C GLY A 250 -16.64 2.67 -0.22
N ASP A 251 -16.28 3.89 -0.59
CA ASP A 251 -15.44 4.11 -1.77
C ASP A 251 -13.96 3.84 -1.43
N ALA A 252 -13.35 2.89 -2.12
CA ALA A 252 -11.93 2.57 -1.95
C ALA A 252 -11.01 3.78 -2.26
N ASN A 253 -11.43 4.70 -3.13
CA ASN A 253 -10.67 5.92 -3.45
C ASN A 253 -10.56 6.88 -2.26
N GLU A 254 -11.51 6.85 -1.32
CA GLU A 254 -11.44 7.64 -0.09
C GLU A 254 -10.20 7.31 0.74
N GLY A 255 -9.65 6.08 0.61
CA GLY A 255 -8.42 5.69 1.29
C GLY A 255 -7.26 6.66 1.08
N PHE A 256 -7.07 7.16 -0.15
CA PHE A 256 -6.02 8.14 -0.46
C PHE A 256 -6.24 9.49 0.24
N SER A 257 -7.49 9.95 0.24
CA SER A 257 -7.85 11.19 0.95
C SER A 257 -7.71 11.02 2.46
N HIS A 258 -8.11 9.87 2.99
CA HIS A 258 -8.03 9.58 4.42
C HIS A 258 -6.57 9.51 4.91
N GLU A 259 -5.66 8.88 4.18
CA GLU A 259 -4.26 8.79 4.59
C GLU A 259 -3.54 10.15 4.55
N ILE A 260 -3.78 10.97 3.52
CA ILE A 260 -3.20 12.32 3.43
C ILE A 260 -3.78 13.22 4.51
N ASN A 261 -5.09 13.16 4.76
CA ASN A 261 -5.73 13.92 5.84
C ASN A 261 -5.21 13.47 7.21
N TYR A 262 -4.95 12.19 7.41
CA TYR A 262 -4.35 11.67 8.63
C TYR A 262 -2.93 12.24 8.83
N PHE A 263 -2.08 12.19 7.79
CA PHE A 263 -0.75 12.81 7.82
C PHE A 263 -0.84 14.31 8.17
N ALA A 264 -1.71 15.06 7.47
CA ALA A 264 -1.93 16.48 7.74
C ALA A 264 -2.41 16.76 9.17
N SER A 265 -3.23 15.86 9.74
CA SER A 265 -3.68 15.97 11.14
C SER A 265 -2.54 15.74 12.13
N CYS A 266 -1.63 14.80 11.85
CA CYS A 266 -0.42 14.59 12.64
C CYS A 266 0.47 15.83 12.65
N LEU A 267 0.66 16.48 11.49
CA LEU A 267 1.42 17.73 11.39
C LEU A 267 0.78 18.85 12.24
N LYS A 268 -0.53 19.07 12.09
CA LYS A 268 -1.27 20.10 12.85
C LYS A 268 -1.26 19.84 14.35
N GLY A 269 -1.44 18.59 14.74
CA GLY A 269 -1.44 18.17 16.15
C GLY A 269 -0.04 18.04 16.75
N LYS A 270 1.02 18.13 15.94
CA LYS A 270 2.41 17.84 16.32
C LYS A 270 2.54 16.47 17.02
N THR A 271 1.85 15.47 16.48
CA THR A 271 1.82 14.10 17.01
C THR A 271 2.41 13.15 15.99
N PHE A 272 3.21 12.20 16.45
CA PHE A 272 3.70 11.14 15.56
C PHE A 272 2.56 10.21 15.14
N PRO A 273 2.55 9.76 13.87
CA PRO A 273 1.54 8.82 13.40
C PRO A 273 1.61 7.49 14.16
N SER A 274 0.46 6.96 14.56
CA SER A 274 0.33 5.59 15.08
C SER A 274 -0.01 4.58 13.99
N LEU A 275 -0.52 5.07 12.86
CA LEU A 275 -0.75 4.30 11.64
C LEU A 275 0.39 4.55 10.65
N CYS A 276 0.74 3.53 9.88
CA CYS A 276 1.74 3.64 8.80
C CYS A 276 3.10 4.20 9.27
N THR A 277 3.53 3.79 10.47
CA THR A 277 4.84 4.18 11.00
C THR A 277 5.97 3.55 10.18
N PRO A 278 7.16 4.17 10.12
CA PRO A 278 8.31 3.60 9.42
C PRO A 278 8.63 2.16 9.88
N GLU A 279 8.55 1.89 11.19
CA GLU A 279 8.82 0.55 11.74
C GLU A 279 7.79 -0.47 11.26
N SER A 280 6.52 -0.08 11.16
CA SER A 280 5.46 -0.96 10.65
C SER A 280 5.66 -1.25 9.16
N ALA A 281 5.99 -0.23 8.37
CA ALA A 281 6.28 -0.38 6.93
C ALA A 281 7.55 -1.20 6.69
N MET A 282 8.59 -1.02 7.50
CA MET A 282 9.81 -1.83 7.42
C MET A 282 9.53 -3.32 7.67
N ARG A 283 8.62 -3.66 8.62
CA ARG A 283 8.19 -5.06 8.80
C ARG A 283 7.53 -5.64 7.55
N SER A 284 6.78 -4.83 6.81
CA SER A 284 6.17 -5.28 5.54
C SER A 284 7.23 -5.57 4.47
N ILE A 285 8.31 -4.77 4.41
CA ILE A 285 9.46 -5.05 3.53
C ILE A 285 10.20 -6.33 3.98
N GLU A 286 10.41 -6.53 5.30
CA GLU A 286 11.00 -7.76 5.82
C GLU A 286 10.18 -9.00 5.41
N LEU A 287 8.85 -8.91 5.51
CA LEU A 287 7.96 -9.99 5.10
C LEU A 287 8.02 -10.23 3.58
N CYS A 288 8.03 -9.17 2.76
CA CYS A 288 8.23 -9.32 1.31
C CYS A 288 9.52 -10.10 1.02
N ASN A 289 10.62 -9.76 1.68
CA ASN A 289 11.90 -10.45 1.51
C ASN A 289 11.82 -11.94 1.91
N LEU A 290 11.04 -12.29 2.93
CA LEU A 290 10.84 -13.70 3.30
C LEU A 290 10.11 -14.51 2.23
N HIS A 291 9.29 -13.89 1.38
CA HIS A 291 8.65 -14.57 0.26
C HIS A 291 9.65 -14.94 -0.86
N LEU A 292 10.80 -14.28 -0.92
CA LEU A 292 11.85 -14.54 -1.92
C LEU A 292 12.77 -15.70 -1.54
N ILE A 293 12.69 -16.20 -0.31
CA ILE A 293 13.51 -17.31 0.15
C ILE A 293 12.83 -18.62 -0.31
N PRO A 294 13.51 -19.49 -1.09
CA PRO A 294 12.97 -20.78 -1.44
C PRO A 294 12.63 -21.60 -0.18
N GLY A 295 11.41 -22.15 -0.12
CA GLY A 295 10.97 -23.00 0.98
C GLY A 295 11.57 -24.39 0.93
#